data_9230ed51ce8900c4b35d5057973ce341
#
_entry.id   9230ed51ce8900c4b35d5057973ce341
#
_cell.length_a   1.000
_cell.length_b   1.000
_cell.length_c   1.000
_cell.angle_alpha   90.00
_cell.angle_beta   90.00
_cell.angle_gamma   90.00
#
_symmetry.space_group_name_H-M   'P 1'
#
loop_
_entity.id
_entity.type
_entity.pdbx_description
1 polymer ?
#
loop_
_entity_poly.entity_id
_entity_poly.type
_entity_poly.pdbx_seq_one_letter_code
_entity_poly.pdbx_strand_id
1 'polypeptide(L)'
;MGGNVIMKELNLKHEAKRYGCAVLAATIMALNIKTFVRAGGLFPGGFTGLTLLLQNIFQTFMGIAVPYTLINVLLNSIPVFIGLKFIGKKFTISSVCVIVLSGLLTDIIPSQPITYDTLLISIFGGLINGFCISLCLIGNTSTGGTDFIAIYFSEKNGRDIWNYILCGNAVILTVAGLLFGWDRALYSIIFQFTSTQVIQMLHQRYKKHTLFIITKEPYQIYEEIFKLTNHTATRFEGTGCYTDEKTSMIYSVVSTEEAKYLVKKVHEIDPKAFVNIIKTDYILSLIHI
;
A
#
# COMPACT_ATOMS: atom_id res chain seq x y z
N MET A 1 -32.02 14.13 16.21
CA MET A 1 -31.00 13.58 17.17
C MET A 1 -30.35 12.27 16.68
N GLY A 2 -30.99 11.41 15.89
CA GLY A 2 -30.41 10.12 15.44
C GLY A 2 -29.20 10.22 14.48
N GLY A 3 -29.12 11.20 13.61
CA GLY A 3 -28.02 11.31 12.62
C GLY A 3 -26.64 11.59 13.22
N ASN A 4 -26.56 12.34 14.32
CA ASN A 4 -25.30 12.62 15.01
C ASN A 4 -24.76 11.40 15.77
N VAL A 5 -25.61 10.50 16.25
CA VAL A 5 -25.21 9.27 16.96
C VAL A 5 -24.64 8.27 15.95
N ILE A 6 -25.30 8.08 14.82
CA ILE A 6 -24.86 7.17 13.74
C ILE A 6 -23.51 7.62 13.16
N MET A 7 -23.33 8.93 12.91
CA MET A 7 -22.04 9.46 12.43
C MET A 7 -20.92 9.32 13.46
N LYS A 8 -21.22 9.43 14.76
CA LYS A 8 -20.25 9.24 15.82
C LYS A 8 -19.84 7.77 15.99
N GLU A 9 -20.78 6.84 15.85
CA GLU A 9 -20.48 5.39 15.85
C GLU A 9 -19.66 4.95 14.63
N LEU A 10 -19.96 5.46 13.44
CA LEU A 10 -19.19 5.20 12.22
C LEU A 10 -17.77 5.73 12.35
N ASN A 11 -17.57 6.94 12.89
CA ASN A 11 -16.26 7.49 13.16
C ASN A 11 -15.48 6.63 14.18
N LEU A 12 -16.13 6.17 15.24
CA LEU A 12 -15.49 5.35 16.28
C LEU A 12 -15.03 3.99 15.71
N LYS A 13 -15.85 3.34 14.88
CA LYS A 13 -15.48 2.09 14.18
C LYS A 13 -14.29 2.29 13.24
N HIS A 14 -14.25 3.41 12.51
CA HIS A 14 -13.12 3.74 11.63
C HIS A 14 -11.82 3.99 12.41
N GLU A 15 -11.90 4.73 13.52
CA GLU A 15 -10.73 4.96 14.37
C GLU A 15 -10.27 3.65 15.04
N ALA A 16 -11.18 2.83 15.55
CA ALA A 16 -10.84 1.53 16.15
C ALA A 16 -10.16 0.60 15.13
N LYS A 17 -10.65 0.55 13.88
CA LYS A 17 -10.01 -0.19 12.80
C LYS A 17 -8.60 0.34 12.52
N ARG A 18 -8.42 1.67 12.44
CA ARG A 18 -7.13 2.31 12.21
C ARG A 18 -6.10 1.91 13.24
N TYR A 19 -6.40 2.13 14.52
CA TYR A 19 -5.46 1.82 15.60
C TYR A 19 -5.26 0.32 15.80
N GLY A 20 -6.30 -0.50 15.58
CA GLY A 20 -6.19 -1.96 15.58
C GLY A 20 -5.22 -2.47 14.52
N CYS A 21 -5.35 -2.00 13.27
CA CYS A 21 -4.42 -2.32 12.19
C CYS A 21 -3.00 -1.80 12.51
N ALA A 22 -2.87 -0.61 13.08
CA ALA A 22 -1.59 -0.01 13.45
C ALA A 22 -0.83 -0.84 14.48
N VAL A 23 -1.49 -1.23 15.57
CA VAL A 23 -0.90 -2.04 16.64
C VAL A 23 -0.53 -3.44 16.12
N LEU A 24 -1.42 -4.09 15.37
CA LEU A 24 -1.17 -5.41 14.81
C LEU A 24 0.01 -5.38 13.84
N ALA A 25 0.04 -4.41 12.92
CA ALA A 25 1.12 -4.27 11.96
C ALA A 25 2.47 -3.97 12.65
N ALA A 26 2.50 -3.08 13.65
CA ALA A 26 3.71 -2.75 14.41
C ALA A 26 4.26 -3.98 15.14
N THR A 27 3.39 -4.79 15.73
CA THR A 27 3.77 -6.03 16.42
C THR A 27 4.34 -7.06 15.47
N ILE A 28 3.63 -7.34 14.36
CA ILE A 28 4.10 -8.31 13.37
C ILE A 28 5.41 -7.83 12.72
N MET A 29 5.56 -6.54 12.47
CA MET A 29 6.78 -5.96 11.92
C MET A 29 7.97 -6.13 12.87
N ALA A 30 7.80 -5.85 14.15
CA ALA A 30 8.84 -6.05 15.15
C ALA A 30 9.26 -7.53 15.27
N LEU A 31 8.29 -8.44 15.28
CA LEU A 31 8.55 -9.88 15.23
C LEU A 31 9.32 -10.26 13.97
N ASN A 32 8.90 -9.79 12.79
CA ASN A 32 9.57 -10.06 11.53
C ASN A 32 11.05 -9.60 11.54
N ILE A 33 11.30 -8.41 12.07
CA ILE A 33 12.68 -7.90 12.21
C ILE A 33 13.52 -8.82 13.11
N LYS A 34 12.95 -9.33 14.21
CA LYS A 34 13.66 -10.16 15.19
C LYS A 34 13.83 -11.61 14.77
N THR A 35 12.85 -12.18 14.06
CA THR A 35 12.85 -13.60 13.69
C THR A 35 13.48 -13.88 12.33
N PHE A 36 13.33 -12.96 11.36
CA PHE A 36 13.83 -13.13 9.99
C PHE A 36 14.95 -12.15 9.66
N VAL A 37 14.66 -10.84 9.67
CA VAL A 37 15.58 -9.84 9.12
C VAL A 37 16.96 -9.86 9.81
N ARG A 38 16.98 -9.85 11.15
CA ARG A 38 18.25 -9.92 11.90
C ARG A 38 18.95 -11.27 11.76
N ALA A 39 18.19 -12.36 11.70
CA ALA A 39 18.74 -13.69 11.53
C ALA A 39 19.49 -13.85 10.19
N GLY A 40 18.94 -13.29 9.11
CA GLY A 40 19.57 -13.29 7.79
C GLY A 40 20.62 -12.20 7.58
N GLY A 41 20.77 -11.27 8.54
CA GLY A 41 21.61 -10.09 8.36
C GLY A 41 21.17 -9.21 7.19
N LEU A 42 19.85 -9.18 6.89
CA LEU A 42 19.29 -8.47 5.75
C LEU A 42 19.03 -7.00 6.04
N PHE A 43 19.00 -6.22 4.99
CA PHE A 43 18.64 -4.80 5.03
C PHE A 43 17.33 -4.60 4.25
N PRO A 44 16.15 -4.62 4.90
CA PRO A 44 14.90 -4.25 4.26
C PRO A 44 15.04 -2.86 3.62
N GLY A 45 14.36 -2.64 2.52
CA GLY A 45 14.39 -1.33 1.90
C GLY A 45 13.76 -0.23 2.77
N GLY A 46 13.93 1.01 2.32
CA GLY A 46 13.39 2.16 3.00
C GLY A 46 14.11 2.52 4.30
N PHE A 47 13.42 3.23 5.17
CA PHE A 47 14.02 3.71 6.41
C PHE A 47 14.25 2.63 7.45
N THR A 48 13.48 1.54 7.39
CA THR A 48 13.75 0.34 8.20
C THR A 48 15.12 -0.25 7.86
N GLY A 49 15.42 -0.41 6.56
CA GLY A 49 16.72 -0.89 6.10
C GLY A 49 17.84 0.08 6.43
N LEU A 50 17.62 1.37 6.23
CA LEU A 50 18.59 2.40 6.59
C LEU A 50 18.85 2.42 8.10
N THR A 51 17.85 2.22 8.93
CA THR A 51 18.00 2.10 10.40
C THR A 51 18.89 0.95 10.77
N LEU A 52 18.65 -0.24 10.19
CA LEU A 52 19.45 -1.43 10.46
C LEU A 52 20.86 -1.31 9.91
N LEU A 53 21.03 -0.68 8.74
CA LEU A 53 22.32 -0.40 8.15
C LEU A 53 23.15 0.52 9.08
N LEU A 54 22.56 1.61 9.56
CA LEU A 54 23.22 2.52 10.50
C LEU A 54 23.55 1.84 11.83
N GLN A 55 22.63 1.01 12.37
CA GLN A 55 22.93 0.21 13.57
C GLN A 55 24.17 -0.66 13.37
N ASN A 56 24.25 -1.38 12.24
CA ASN A 56 25.37 -2.24 11.92
C ASN A 56 26.67 -1.44 11.74
N ILE A 57 26.60 -0.27 11.11
CA ILE A 57 27.76 0.64 10.96
C ILE A 57 28.27 1.09 12.34
N PHE A 58 27.39 1.59 13.21
CA PHE A 58 27.76 2.04 14.54
C PHE A 58 28.37 0.88 15.37
N GLN A 59 27.79 -0.29 15.32
CA GLN A 59 28.26 -1.45 16.04
C GLN A 59 29.60 -1.97 15.51
N THR A 60 29.76 -2.08 14.18
CA THR A 60 30.95 -2.67 13.55
C THR A 60 32.15 -1.73 13.58
N PHE A 61 31.95 -0.45 13.28
CA PHE A 61 33.06 0.49 13.12
C PHE A 61 33.34 1.35 14.37
N MET A 62 32.30 1.58 15.21
CA MET A 62 32.45 2.41 16.41
C MET A 62 32.30 1.62 17.73
N GLY A 63 31.89 0.35 17.68
CA GLY A 63 31.64 -0.45 18.87
C GLY A 63 30.46 0.01 19.73
N ILE A 64 29.58 0.87 19.19
CA ILE A 64 28.47 1.48 19.92
C ILE A 64 27.17 0.75 19.56
N ALA A 65 26.50 0.18 20.57
CA ALA A 65 25.17 -0.40 20.39
C ALA A 65 24.10 0.68 20.54
N VAL A 66 23.56 1.14 19.39
CA VAL A 66 22.49 2.15 19.37
C VAL A 66 21.12 1.46 19.28
N PRO A 67 20.12 1.85 20.11
CA PRO A 67 18.77 1.30 20.03
C PRO A 67 18.14 1.54 18.64
N TYR A 68 17.40 0.52 18.14
CA TYR A 68 16.69 0.62 16.87
C TYR A 68 15.69 1.79 16.87
N THR A 69 14.94 1.94 17.97
CA THR A 69 13.94 3.00 18.13
C THR A 69 14.52 4.38 17.92
N LEU A 70 15.70 4.66 18.47
CA LEU A 70 16.33 5.99 18.40
C LEU A 70 16.62 6.38 16.95
N ILE A 71 17.30 5.50 16.21
CA ILE A 71 17.66 5.77 14.81
C ILE A 71 16.40 5.85 13.95
N ASN A 72 15.45 4.91 14.15
CA ASN A 72 14.22 4.86 13.39
C ASN A 72 13.37 6.13 13.57
N VAL A 73 13.19 6.62 14.79
CA VAL A 73 12.44 7.85 15.08
C VAL A 73 13.16 9.08 14.50
N LEU A 74 14.47 9.17 14.65
CA LEU A 74 15.25 10.27 14.07
C LEU A 74 15.14 10.33 12.54
N LEU A 75 15.30 9.21 11.86
CA LEU A 75 15.17 9.16 10.41
C LEU A 75 13.74 9.50 9.96
N ASN A 76 12.73 9.02 10.67
CA ASN A 76 11.33 9.26 10.34
C ASN A 76 10.84 10.66 10.68
N SER A 77 11.60 11.49 11.40
CA SER A 77 11.21 12.86 11.74
C SER A 77 10.92 13.71 10.50
N ILE A 78 11.72 13.56 9.44
CA ILE A 78 11.55 14.29 8.17
C ILE A 78 10.28 13.86 7.44
N PRO A 79 10.03 12.55 7.13
CA PRO A 79 8.76 12.11 6.55
C PRO A 79 7.53 12.47 7.37
N VAL A 80 7.62 12.40 8.70
CA VAL A 80 6.53 12.79 9.60
C VAL A 80 6.19 14.27 9.44
N PHE A 81 7.20 15.14 9.38
CA PHE A 81 6.97 16.56 9.14
C PHE A 81 6.30 16.83 7.77
N ILE A 82 6.75 16.14 6.72
CA ILE A 82 6.14 16.18 5.39
C ILE A 82 4.69 15.68 5.45
N GLY A 83 4.44 14.57 6.14
CA GLY A 83 3.11 13.98 6.30
C GLY A 83 2.13 14.90 7.02
N LEU A 84 2.57 15.62 8.06
CA LEU A 84 1.75 16.61 8.78
C LEU A 84 1.33 17.77 7.87
N LYS A 85 2.21 18.19 6.95
CA LYS A 85 1.97 19.33 6.07
C LYS A 85 1.15 18.99 4.82
N PHE A 86 1.38 17.82 4.22
CA PHE A 86 0.87 17.50 2.87
C PHE A 86 -0.14 16.35 2.82
N ILE A 87 -0.12 15.40 3.77
CA ILE A 87 -1.02 14.23 3.75
C ILE A 87 -2.18 14.42 4.71
N GLY A 88 -1.91 14.74 5.98
CA GLY A 88 -2.93 15.02 6.95
C GLY A 88 -2.58 14.59 8.37
N LYS A 89 -3.11 15.32 9.35
CA LYS A 89 -2.77 15.15 10.78
C LYS A 89 -3.15 13.76 11.33
N LYS A 90 -4.36 13.28 11.02
CA LYS A 90 -4.85 12.00 11.54
C LYS A 90 -4.02 10.81 11.03
N PHE A 91 -3.72 10.79 9.74
CA PHE A 91 -2.85 9.81 9.12
C PHE A 91 -1.46 9.82 9.75
N THR A 92 -0.85 11.00 9.86
CA THR A 92 0.50 11.13 10.36
C THR A 92 0.63 10.76 11.83
N ILE A 93 -0.31 11.18 12.69
CA ILE A 93 -0.28 10.83 14.12
C ILE A 93 -0.40 9.31 14.31
N SER A 94 -1.33 8.66 13.61
CA SER A 94 -1.45 7.20 13.71
C SER A 94 -0.22 6.46 13.15
N SER A 95 0.44 7.01 12.15
CA SER A 95 1.71 6.47 11.62
C SER A 95 2.87 6.64 12.59
N VAL A 96 2.95 7.77 13.29
CA VAL A 96 3.93 7.96 14.37
C VAL A 96 3.76 6.91 15.47
N CYS A 97 2.50 6.57 15.81
CA CYS A 97 2.26 5.46 16.76
C CYS A 97 2.82 4.13 16.24
N VAL A 98 2.68 3.82 14.94
CA VAL A 98 3.27 2.61 14.34
C VAL A 98 4.79 2.65 14.42
N ILE A 99 5.42 3.76 14.03
CA ILE A 99 6.88 3.93 14.02
C ILE A 99 7.47 3.74 15.42
N VAL A 100 6.88 4.40 16.42
CA VAL A 100 7.35 4.32 17.81
C VAL A 100 7.10 2.93 18.40
N LEU A 101 5.90 2.38 18.21
CA LEU A 101 5.54 1.07 18.76
C LEU A 101 6.37 -0.05 18.13
N SER A 102 6.53 -0.06 16.82
CA SER A 102 7.37 -1.06 16.14
C SER A 102 8.84 -0.96 16.57
N GLY A 103 9.33 0.26 16.76
CA GLY A 103 10.67 0.51 17.29
C GLY A 103 10.83 -0.07 18.70
N LEU A 104 10.01 0.35 19.65
CA LEU A 104 10.06 -0.12 21.04
C LEU A 104 9.96 -1.65 21.13
N LEU A 105 9.00 -2.25 20.42
CA LEU A 105 8.85 -3.69 20.39
C LEU A 105 10.10 -4.37 19.79
N THR A 106 10.72 -3.77 18.77
CA THR A 106 11.95 -4.31 18.18
C THR A 106 13.11 -4.26 19.17
N ASP A 107 13.20 -3.28 20.04
CA ASP A 107 14.25 -3.22 21.07
C ASP A 107 13.99 -4.20 22.24
N ILE A 108 12.73 -4.36 22.65
CA ILE A 108 12.33 -5.18 23.81
C ILE A 108 12.30 -6.69 23.47
N ILE A 109 11.75 -7.07 22.32
CA ILE A 109 11.57 -8.48 21.95
C ILE A 109 12.93 -9.15 21.73
N PRO A 110 13.22 -10.30 22.36
CA PRO A 110 14.45 -11.04 22.12
C PRO A 110 14.47 -11.59 20.67
N SER A 111 15.67 -11.67 20.09
CA SER A 111 15.82 -12.27 18.75
C SER A 111 15.71 -13.79 18.86
N GLN A 112 14.75 -14.37 18.15
CA GLN A 112 14.53 -15.81 18.08
C GLN A 112 14.39 -16.20 16.59
N PRO A 113 15.49 -16.61 15.93
CA PRO A 113 15.45 -17.02 14.54
C PRO A 113 14.56 -18.25 14.34
N ILE A 114 13.68 -18.21 13.35
CA ILE A 114 12.87 -19.36 12.94
C ILE A 114 13.66 -20.27 12.01
N THR A 115 14.53 -19.68 11.19
CA THR A 115 15.42 -20.37 10.26
C THR A 115 16.69 -19.56 10.08
N TYR A 116 17.75 -20.23 9.63
CA TYR A 116 19.03 -19.60 9.23
C TYR A 116 19.26 -19.64 7.72
N ASP A 117 18.34 -20.25 6.95
CA ASP A 117 18.39 -20.21 5.49
C ASP A 117 18.05 -18.82 4.99
N THR A 118 19.04 -18.12 4.42
CA THR A 118 18.92 -16.73 4.02
C THR A 118 17.91 -16.55 2.86
N LEU A 119 17.75 -17.57 2.00
CA LEU A 119 16.76 -17.54 0.94
C LEU A 119 15.32 -17.60 1.50
N LEU A 120 15.08 -18.54 2.41
CA LEU A 120 13.79 -18.62 3.10
C LEU A 120 13.50 -17.34 3.89
N ILE A 121 14.50 -16.79 4.58
CA ILE A 121 14.39 -15.54 5.31
C ILE A 121 14.02 -14.39 4.36
N SER A 122 14.64 -14.29 3.19
CA SER A 122 14.37 -13.21 2.25
C SER A 122 12.96 -13.32 1.64
N ILE A 123 12.49 -14.52 1.33
CA ILE A 123 11.15 -14.72 0.78
C ILE A 123 10.08 -14.53 1.85
N PHE A 124 10.11 -15.30 2.94
CA PHE A 124 9.05 -15.27 3.95
C PHE A 124 9.08 -13.98 4.79
N GLY A 125 10.26 -13.47 5.13
CA GLY A 125 10.41 -12.18 5.77
C GLY A 125 9.87 -11.04 4.89
N GLY A 126 10.12 -11.11 3.57
CA GLY A 126 9.57 -10.17 2.59
C GLY A 126 8.05 -10.25 2.48
N LEU A 127 7.46 -11.46 2.44
CA LEU A 127 6.01 -11.65 2.45
C LEU A 127 5.36 -11.02 3.68
N ILE A 128 5.91 -11.30 4.88
CA ILE A 128 5.40 -10.76 6.14
C ILE A 128 5.56 -9.24 6.17
N ASN A 129 6.68 -8.71 5.70
CA ASN A 129 6.93 -7.27 5.63
C ASN A 129 5.91 -6.57 4.72
N GLY A 130 5.68 -7.10 3.52
CA GLY A 130 4.69 -6.58 2.58
C GLY A 130 3.27 -6.64 3.13
N PHE A 131 2.93 -7.70 3.86
CA PHE A 131 1.65 -7.82 4.57
C PHE A 131 1.49 -6.75 5.65
N CYS A 132 2.54 -6.51 6.48
CA CYS A 132 2.51 -5.47 7.52
C CYS A 132 2.29 -4.07 6.93
N ILE A 133 3.03 -3.73 5.86
CA ILE A 133 2.87 -2.45 5.18
C ILE A 133 1.46 -2.33 4.62
N SER A 134 0.96 -3.36 3.95
CA SER A 134 -0.40 -3.38 3.40
C SER A 134 -1.46 -3.22 4.48
N LEU A 135 -1.29 -3.85 5.65
CA LEU A 135 -2.19 -3.73 6.78
C LEU A 135 -2.23 -2.30 7.33
N CYS A 136 -1.08 -1.63 7.43
CA CYS A 136 -1.00 -0.21 7.75
C CYS A 136 -1.79 0.63 6.74
N LEU A 137 -1.57 0.42 5.44
CA LEU A 137 -2.24 1.18 4.38
C LEU A 137 -3.77 0.98 4.38
N ILE A 138 -4.25 -0.24 4.64
CA ILE A 138 -5.67 -0.55 4.82
C ILE A 138 -6.25 0.16 6.06
N GLY A 139 -5.44 0.27 7.13
CA GLY A 139 -5.77 1.05 8.33
C GLY A 139 -5.65 2.56 8.13
N ASN A 140 -5.29 3.04 6.93
CA ASN A 140 -5.01 4.45 6.66
C ASN A 140 -3.91 5.00 7.60
N THR A 141 -2.83 4.22 7.74
CA THR A 141 -1.60 4.52 8.47
C THR A 141 -0.40 4.10 7.61
N SER A 142 0.81 4.38 8.07
CA SER A 142 2.06 3.99 7.39
C SER A 142 3.07 3.42 8.40
N THR A 143 3.97 2.58 7.92
CA THR A 143 5.13 2.11 8.67
C THR A 143 6.26 3.15 8.75
N GLY A 144 6.09 4.27 8.06
CA GLY A 144 7.06 5.38 8.04
C GLY A 144 7.91 5.44 6.77
N GLY A 145 8.91 6.31 6.79
CA GLY A 145 9.96 6.38 5.78
C GLY A 145 9.49 6.58 4.35
N THR A 146 9.97 5.70 3.48
CA THR A 146 9.64 5.71 2.05
C THR A 146 8.16 5.51 1.77
N ASP A 147 7.38 4.93 2.69
CA ASP A 147 5.95 4.74 2.54
C ASP A 147 5.20 6.08 2.52
N PHE A 148 5.62 7.07 3.33
CA PHE A 148 5.07 8.43 3.25
C PHE A 148 5.31 9.05 1.87
N ILE A 149 6.50 8.83 1.32
CA ILE A 149 6.86 9.30 -0.03
C ILE A 149 5.98 8.60 -1.06
N ALA A 150 5.82 7.27 -0.94
CA ALA A 150 4.99 6.46 -1.82
C ALA A 150 3.54 6.97 -1.81
N ILE A 151 2.96 7.17 -0.64
CA ILE A 151 1.57 7.62 -0.49
C ILE A 151 1.40 9.03 -1.05
N TYR A 152 2.27 9.98 -0.66
CA TYR A 152 2.20 11.36 -1.13
C TYR A 152 2.22 11.47 -2.65
N PHE A 153 3.19 10.81 -3.30
CA PHE A 153 3.28 10.84 -4.75
C PHE A 153 2.22 10.02 -5.45
N SER A 154 1.77 8.92 -4.86
CA SER A 154 0.67 8.13 -5.41
C SER A 154 -0.65 8.90 -5.38
N GLU A 155 -0.92 9.63 -4.29
CA GLU A 155 -2.10 10.51 -4.19
C GLU A 155 -2.02 11.68 -5.17
N LYS A 156 -0.85 12.31 -5.28
CA LYS A 156 -0.64 13.45 -6.18
C LYS A 156 -0.73 13.08 -7.66
N ASN A 157 -0.20 11.91 -8.03
CA ASN A 157 -0.06 11.49 -9.42
C ASN A 157 -1.14 10.49 -9.85
N GLY A 158 -1.95 9.98 -8.92
CA GLY A 158 -2.96 8.94 -9.20
C GLY A 158 -2.38 7.60 -9.66
N ARG A 159 -1.11 7.31 -9.35
CA ARG A 159 -0.38 6.12 -9.81
C ARG A 159 0.27 5.39 -8.66
N ASP A 160 0.45 4.08 -8.84
CA ASP A 160 1.28 3.25 -7.97
C ASP A 160 2.76 3.53 -8.21
N ILE A 161 3.48 3.96 -7.18
CA ILE A 161 4.91 4.27 -7.27
C ILE A 161 5.82 3.31 -6.50
N TRP A 162 5.30 2.18 -6.02
CA TRP A 162 6.09 1.21 -5.24
C TRP A 162 7.31 0.66 -6.00
N ASN A 163 7.20 0.52 -7.32
CA ASN A 163 8.34 0.13 -8.15
C ASN A 163 9.47 1.18 -8.16
N TYR A 164 9.12 2.47 -8.12
CA TYR A 164 10.14 3.53 -8.03
C TYR A 164 10.83 3.55 -6.66
N ILE A 165 10.08 3.24 -5.59
CA ILE A 165 10.65 3.05 -4.26
C ILE A 165 11.60 1.86 -4.24
N LEU A 166 11.24 0.74 -4.89
CA LEU A 166 12.13 -0.41 -5.04
C LEU A 166 13.45 -0.02 -5.73
N CYS A 167 13.39 0.71 -6.84
CA CYS A 167 14.58 1.21 -7.53
C CYS A 167 15.42 2.15 -6.65
N GLY A 168 14.77 3.09 -5.93
CA GLY A 168 15.47 4.01 -5.01
C GLY A 168 16.17 3.28 -3.87
N ASN A 169 15.57 2.22 -3.36
CA ASN A 169 16.18 1.38 -2.31
C ASN A 169 17.39 0.59 -2.80
N ALA A 170 17.51 0.34 -4.12
CA ALA A 170 18.68 -0.32 -4.69
C ALA A 170 19.99 0.43 -4.38
N VAL A 171 19.94 1.77 -4.27
CA VAL A 171 21.10 2.57 -3.86
C VAL A 171 21.53 2.22 -2.43
N ILE A 172 20.59 2.14 -1.49
CA ILE A 172 20.87 1.77 -0.08
C ILE A 172 21.47 0.35 -0.02
N LEU A 173 20.91 -0.56 -0.80
CA LEU A 173 21.35 -1.95 -0.86
C LEU A 173 22.73 -2.10 -1.51
N THR A 174 23.08 -1.25 -2.48
CA THR A 174 24.42 -1.20 -3.06
C THR A 174 25.45 -0.79 -2.00
N VAL A 175 25.18 0.24 -1.21
CA VAL A 175 26.04 0.65 -0.08
C VAL A 175 26.17 -0.48 0.94
N ALA A 176 25.06 -1.14 1.28
CA ALA A 176 25.08 -2.30 2.17
C ALA A 176 25.94 -3.45 1.63
N GLY A 177 25.88 -3.70 0.32
CA GLY A 177 26.71 -4.72 -0.36
C GLY A 177 28.20 -4.41 -0.31
N LEU A 178 28.58 -3.17 -0.51
CA LEU A 178 29.97 -2.72 -0.42
C LEU A 178 30.54 -2.81 0.99
N LEU A 179 29.72 -2.55 2.02
CA LEU A 179 30.17 -2.53 3.42
C LEU A 179 30.10 -3.92 4.10
N PHE A 180 29.07 -4.70 3.80
CA PHE A 180 28.73 -5.93 4.55
C PHE A 180 28.69 -7.21 3.70
N GLY A 181 29.01 -7.10 2.40
CA GLY A 181 29.07 -8.22 1.46
C GLY A 181 27.85 -8.30 0.54
N TRP A 182 28.10 -8.71 -0.71
CA TRP A 182 27.13 -8.75 -1.78
C TRP A 182 26.00 -9.76 -1.56
N ASP A 183 26.28 -10.90 -0.90
CA ASP A 183 25.26 -11.92 -0.63
C ASP A 183 24.09 -11.32 0.17
N ARG A 184 24.40 -10.56 1.24
CA ARG A 184 23.38 -9.91 2.07
C ARG A 184 22.59 -8.88 1.28
N ALA A 185 23.23 -8.12 0.42
CA ALA A 185 22.56 -7.12 -0.43
C ALA A 185 21.63 -7.80 -1.45
N LEU A 186 22.09 -8.86 -2.12
CA LEU A 186 21.29 -9.59 -3.11
C LEU A 186 20.07 -10.27 -2.48
N TYR A 187 20.22 -10.92 -1.33
CA TYR A 187 19.09 -11.45 -0.58
C TYR A 187 18.14 -10.36 -0.07
N SER A 188 18.68 -9.19 0.27
CA SER A 188 17.85 -8.03 0.64
C SER A 188 17.04 -7.50 -0.54
N ILE A 189 17.56 -7.58 -1.78
CA ILE A 189 16.80 -7.25 -2.99
C ILE A 189 15.64 -8.24 -3.18
N ILE A 190 15.85 -9.54 -2.97
CA ILE A 190 14.78 -10.55 -3.02
C ILE A 190 13.71 -10.25 -1.97
N PHE A 191 14.12 -9.96 -0.73
CA PHE A 191 13.21 -9.55 0.34
C PHE A 191 12.36 -8.34 -0.05
N GLN A 192 13.01 -7.29 -0.55
CA GLN A 192 12.34 -6.06 -0.96
C GLN A 192 11.39 -6.29 -2.14
N PHE A 193 11.82 -7.05 -3.15
CA PHE A 193 11.00 -7.40 -4.30
C PHE A 193 9.75 -8.16 -3.86
N THR A 194 9.91 -9.20 -3.03
CA THR A 194 8.80 -10.00 -2.49
C THR A 194 7.82 -9.11 -1.70
N SER A 195 8.34 -8.25 -0.84
CA SER A 195 7.53 -7.29 -0.07
C SER A 195 6.74 -6.36 -1.00
N THR A 196 7.38 -5.81 -2.03
CA THR A 196 6.73 -4.91 -3.00
C THR A 196 5.62 -5.61 -3.77
N GLN A 197 5.81 -6.88 -4.18
CA GLN A 197 4.76 -7.65 -4.87
C GLN A 197 3.53 -7.85 -3.97
N VAL A 198 3.72 -8.15 -2.68
CA VAL A 198 2.62 -8.28 -1.72
C VAL A 198 1.87 -6.97 -1.54
N ILE A 199 2.59 -5.84 -1.41
CA ILE A 199 1.97 -4.52 -1.31
C ILE A 199 1.13 -4.23 -2.55
N GLN A 200 1.66 -4.44 -3.75
CA GLN A 200 0.94 -4.19 -5.01
C GLN A 200 -0.28 -5.10 -5.18
N MET A 201 -0.24 -6.32 -4.64
CA MET A 201 -1.37 -7.25 -4.67
C MET A 201 -2.47 -6.84 -3.70
N LEU A 202 -2.12 -6.43 -2.48
CA LEU A 202 -3.08 -6.15 -1.42
C LEU A 202 -3.55 -4.68 -1.43
N HIS A 203 -2.68 -3.73 -1.75
CA HIS A 203 -3.00 -2.31 -1.77
C HIS A 203 -3.39 -1.86 -3.18
N GLN A 204 -4.69 -1.95 -3.50
CA GLN A 204 -5.23 -1.64 -4.83
C GLN A 204 -5.91 -0.26 -4.93
N ARG A 205 -5.72 0.60 -3.91
CA ARG A 205 -6.43 1.89 -3.80
C ARG A 205 -6.29 2.80 -5.03
N TYR A 206 -5.13 2.76 -5.68
CA TYR A 206 -4.86 3.61 -6.85
C TYR A 206 -5.05 2.90 -8.19
N LYS A 207 -5.44 1.62 -8.16
CA LYS A 207 -5.73 0.88 -9.40
C LYS A 207 -7.07 1.29 -9.95
N LYS A 208 -7.09 1.66 -11.22
CA LYS A 208 -8.29 2.00 -11.97
C LYS A 208 -8.64 0.89 -12.95
N HIS A 209 -9.91 0.81 -13.26
CA HIS A 209 -10.45 -0.13 -14.22
C HIS A 209 -11.31 0.60 -15.22
N THR A 210 -11.13 0.27 -16.49
CA THR A 210 -12.02 0.71 -17.56
C THR A 210 -13.13 -0.32 -17.70
N LEU A 211 -14.36 0.14 -17.63
CA LEU A 211 -15.56 -0.64 -17.86
C LEU A 211 -16.08 -0.39 -19.26
N PHE A 212 -16.31 -1.47 -20.01
CA PHE A 212 -17.07 -1.49 -21.25
C PHE A 212 -18.33 -2.29 -20.98
N ILE A 213 -19.49 -1.62 -20.96
CA ILE A 213 -20.76 -2.23 -20.63
C ILE A 213 -21.65 -2.17 -21.84
N ILE A 214 -21.95 -3.31 -22.45
CA ILE A 214 -22.88 -3.42 -23.58
C ILE A 214 -24.26 -3.77 -23.02
N THR A 215 -25.26 -2.90 -23.29
CA THR A 215 -26.57 -3.00 -22.66
C THR A 215 -27.67 -2.41 -23.51
N LYS A 216 -28.91 -2.81 -23.23
CA LYS A 216 -30.14 -2.20 -23.76
C LYS A 216 -30.70 -1.11 -22.82
N GLU A 217 -30.21 -1.01 -21.57
CA GLU A 217 -30.66 -0.08 -20.53
C GLU A 217 -29.60 0.98 -20.15
N PRO A 218 -29.08 1.76 -21.12
CA PRO A 218 -27.91 2.61 -20.91
C PRO A 218 -28.16 3.74 -19.89
N TYR A 219 -29.38 4.28 -19.80
CA TYR A 219 -29.69 5.40 -18.92
C TYR A 219 -29.69 4.99 -17.45
N GLN A 220 -30.30 3.84 -17.11
CA GLN A 220 -30.37 3.34 -15.75
C GLN A 220 -28.97 2.98 -15.24
N ILE A 221 -28.14 2.37 -16.09
CA ILE A 221 -26.77 2.04 -15.77
C ILE A 221 -25.92 3.30 -15.57
N TYR A 222 -26.07 4.30 -16.43
CA TYR A 222 -25.38 5.58 -16.28
C TYR A 222 -25.73 6.28 -14.95
N GLU A 223 -27.02 6.30 -14.58
CA GLU A 223 -27.45 6.87 -13.30
C GLU A 223 -26.79 6.17 -12.10
N GLU A 224 -26.68 4.84 -12.12
CA GLU A 224 -26.01 4.11 -11.06
C GLU A 224 -24.49 4.37 -11.03
N ILE A 225 -23.85 4.48 -12.17
CA ILE A 225 -22.43 4.88 -12.24
C ILE A 225 -22.27 6.25 -11.61
N PHE A 226 -23.08 7.22 -12.00
CA PHE A 226 -22.98 8.59 -11.49
C PHE A 226 -23.27 8.68 -9.99
N LYS A 227 -24.33 8.03 -9.49
CA LYS A 227 -24.68 8.00 -8.05
C LYS A 227 -23.55 7.44 -7.19
N LEU A 228 -22.86 6.42 -7.67
CA LEU A 228 -21.83 5.73 -6.92
C LEU A 228 -20.46 6.41 -6.95
N THR A 229 -20.06 6.88 -8.12
CA THR A 229 -18.70 7.28 -8.39
C THR A 229 -18.53 8.79 -8.52
N ASN A 230 -19.66 9.50 -8.75
CA ASN A 230 -19.66 10.90 -9.17
C ASN A 230 -18.79 11.15 -10.43
N HIS A 231 -18.57 10.09 -11.24
CA HIS A 231 -17.84 10.14 -12.52
C HIS A 231 -18.80 10.12 -13.68
N THR A 232 -18.36 10.72 -14.78
CA THR A 232 -19.10 10.67 -16.05
C THR A 232 -18.81 9.37 -16.79
N ALA A 233 -19.73 8.98 -17.67
CA ALA A 233 -19.56 7.89 -18.61
C ALA A 233 -19.85 8.36 -20.03
N THR A 234 -19.23 7.73 -21.02
CA THR A 234 -19.48 7.99 -22.44
C THR A 234 -20.28 6.85 -23.03
N ARG A 235 -21.39 7.18 -23.72
CA ARG A 235 -22.20 6.21 -24.42
C ARG A 235 -21.86 6.21 -25.91
N PHE A 236 -21.67 5.01 -26.44
CA PHE A 236 -21.55 4.74 -27.85
C PHE A 236 -22.77 3.94 -28.32
N GLU A 237 -23.38 4.31 -29.42
CA GLU A 237 -24.46 3.56 -30.04
C GLU A 237 -23.91 2.58 -31.06
N GLY A 238 -24.44 1.38 -31.09
CA GLY A 238 -24.01 0.32 -31.98
C GLY A 238 -25.14 -0.62 -32.32
N THR A 239 -24.84 -1.58 -33.22
CA THR A 239 -25.76 -2.64 -33.63
C THR A 239 -25.06 -3.98 -33.43
N GLY A 240 -25.76 -4.94 -32.81
CA GLY A 240 -25.25 -6.29 -32.64
C GLY A 240 -25.08 -7.01 -34.01
N CYS A 241 -23.86 -7.43 -34.31
CA CYS A 241 -23.53 -8.03 -35.60
C CYS A 241 -24.31 -9.33 -35.94
N TYR A 242 -24.79 -10.03 -34.90
CA TYR A 242 -25.53 -11.28 -35.09
C TYR A 242 -27.05 -11.08 -35.07
N THR A 243 -27.53 -10.23 -34.13
CA THR A 243 -28.97 -10.02 -33.92
C THR A 243 -29.55 -8.86 -34.70
N ASP A 244 -28.70 -8.02 -35.29
CA ASP A 244 -29.04 -6.73 -35.93
C ASP A 244 -29.85 -5.79 -35.02
N GLU A 245 -29.79 -6.01 -33.71
CA GLU A 245 -30.47 -5.20 -32.68
C GLU A 245 -29.62 -4.00 -32.27
N LYS A 246 -30.30 -2.85 -32.05
CA LYS A 246 -29.65 -1.65 -31.48
C LYS A 246 -29.23 -1.93 -30.04
N THR A 247 -28.00 -1.56 -29.72
CA THR A 247 -27.41 -1.69 -28.38
C THR A 247 -26.55 -0.48 -28.09
N SER A 248 -26.25 -0.26 -26.83
CA SER A 248 -25.36 0.83 -26.40
C SER A 248 -24.16 0.26 -25.65
N MET A 249 -22.98 0.82 -25.88
CA MET A 249 -21.80 0.57 -25.08
C MET A 249 -21.55 1.79 -24.17
N ILE A 250 -21.45 1.55 -22.86
CA ILE A 250 -21.05 2.56 -21.88
C ILE A 250 -19.57 2.35 -21.55
N TYR A 251 -18.81 3.42 -21.70
CA TYR A 251 -17.42 3.51 -21.32
C TYR A 251 -17.29 4.34 -20.04
N SER A 252 -16.67 3.80 -18.99
CA SER A 252 -16.38 4.53 -17.76
C SER A 252 -15.11 4.02 -17.12
N VAL A 253 -14.41 4.88 -16.37
CA VAL A 253 -13.21 4.51 -15.64
C VAL A 253 -13.45 4.74 -14.16
N VAL A 254 -13.29 3.67 -13.38
CA VAL A 254 -13.64 3.62 -11.97
C VAL A 254 -12.53 2.97 -11.13
N SER A 255 -12.60 3.05 -9.81
CA SER A 255 -11.69 2.32 -8.91
C SER A 255 -12.00 0.83 -8.88
N THR A 256 -11.08 0.02 -8.37
CA THR A 256 -11.26 -1.43 -8.22
C THR A 256 -12.47 -1.78 -7.36
N GLU A 257 -12.73 -1.01 -6.30
CA GLU A 257 -13.87 -1.24 -5.38
C GLU A 257 -15.19 -0.89 -6.05
N GLU A 258 -15.24 0.26 -6.73
CA GLU A 258 -16.42 0.70 -7.49
C GLU A 258 -16.76 -0.27 -8.60
N ALA A 259 -15.76 -0.78 -9.35
CA ALA A 259 -15.98 -1.74 -10.42
C ALA A 259 -16.70 -3.00 -9.93
N LYS A 260 -16.27 -3.57 -8.78
CA LYS A 260 -16.90 -4.76 -8.20
C LYS A 260 -18.37 -4.54 -7.85
N TYR A 261 -18.69 -3.37 -7.30
CA TYR A 261 -20.08 -3.03 -6.95
C TYR A 261 -20.92 -2.74 -8.20
N LEU A 262 -20.36 -1.99 -9.15
CA LEU A 262 -21.05 -1.64 -10.39
C LEU A 262 -21.42 -2.87 -11.23
N VAL A 263 -20.53 -3.84 -11.35
CA VAL A 263 -20.84 -5.10 -12.07
C VAL A 263 -22.07 -5.78 -11.51
N LYS A 264 -22.17 -5.86 -10.18
CA LYS A 264 -23.35 -6.45 -9.53
C LYS A 264 -24.60 -5.66 -9.85
N LYS A 265 -24.55 -4.32 -9.77
CA LYS A 265 -25.68 -3.45 -10.06
C LYS A 265 -26.08 -3.49 -11.53
N VAL A 266 -25.12 -3.52 -12.44
CA VAL A 266 -25.41 -3.66 -13.88
C VAL A 266 -26.20 -4.93 -14.16
N HIS A 267 -25.82 -6.05 -13.59
CA HIS A 267 -26.58 -7.32 -13.76
C HIS A 267 -27.92 -7.35 -13.06
N GLU A 268 -28.12 -6.55 -12.00
CA GLU A 268 -29.44 -6.35 -11.38
C GLU A 268 -30.40 -5.57 -12.31
N ILE A 269 -29.86 -4.59 -13.07
CA ILE A 269 -30.62 -3.74 -13.99
C ILE A 269 -30.87 -4.45 -15.32
N ASP A 270 -29.82 -4.97 -15.92
CA ASP A 270 -29.85 -5.71 -17.18
C ASP A 270 -29.10 -7.04 -17.04
N PRO A 271 -29.83 -8.15 -16.75
CA PRO A 271 -29.22 -9.47 -16.63
C PRO A 271 -28.52 -9.99 -17.87
N LYS A 272 -28.79 -9.38 -19.05
CA LYS A 272 -28.14 -9.73 -20.33
C LYS A 272 -26.99 -8.78 -20.70
N ALA A 273 -26.69 -7.79 -19.86
CA ALA A 273 -25.60 -6.87 -20.11
C ALA A 273 -24.26 -7.63 -20.15
N PHE A 274 -23.44 -7.30 -21.13
CA PHE A 274 -22.07 -7.78 -21.21
C PHE A 274 -21.14 -6.73 -20.60
N VAL A 275 -20.37 -7.13 -19.58
CA VAL A 275 -19.42 -6.24 -18.88
C VAL A 275 -18.00 -6.75 -19.10
N ASN A 276 -17.17 -5.95 -19.76
CA ASN A 276 -15.73 -6.18 -19.86
C ASN A 276 -14.98 -5.19 -18.98
N ILE A 277 -14.09 -5.72 -18.13
CA ILE A 277 -13.28 -4.93 -17.19
C ILE A 277 -11.83 -5.04 -17.62
N ILE A 278 -11.23 -3.91 -17.97
CA ILE A 278 -9.81 -3.85 -18.33
C ILE A 278 -9.08 -3.05 -17.26
N LYS A 279 -7.94 -3.57 -16.80
CA LYS A 279 -7.07 -2.83 -15.90
C LYS A 279 -6.50 -1.63 -16.64
N THR A 280 -6.65 -0.45 -16.06
CA THR A 280 -6.14 0.80 -16.62
C THR A 280 -4.81 1.13 -15.96
N ASP A 281 -3.73 1.09 -16.74
CA ASP A 281 -2.40 1.37 -16.20
C ASP A 281 -2.15 2.87 -16.04
N TYR A 282 -2.77 3.69 -16.89
CA TYR A 282 -2.54 5.12 -16.89
C TYR A 282 -3.77 5.92 -17.35
N ILE A 283 -4.09 6.98 -16.62
CA ILE A 283 -5.11 7.95 -17.01
C ILE A 283 -4.47 9.34 -16.98
N LEU A 284 -4.51 10.03 -18.09
CA LEU A 284 -4.22 11.46 -18.15
C LEU A 284 -5.56 12.19 -18.24
N SER A 285 -6.02 12.75 -17.15
CA SER A 285 -7.23 13.58 -17.15
C SER A 285 -6.83 15.06 -17.17
N LEU A 286 -7.26 15.77 -18.21
CA LEU A 286 -7.09 17.22 -18.32
C LEU A 286 -8.34 17.98 -17.85
N ILE A 287 -9.41 17.26 -17.47
CA ILE A 287 -10.69 17.85 -17.12
C ILE A 287 -11.02 17.41 -15.69
N HIS A 288 -10.93 18.36 -14.76
CA HIS A 288 -11.69 18.33 -13.53
C HIS A 288 -13.07 18.83 -13.86
N ILE A 289 -14.02 17.92 -14.09
CA ILE A 289 -15.44 18.27 -14.17
C ILE A 289 -16.05 18.00 -12.81
#